data_7f410b08ac922b1a97b68179a36ff928
#
_entry.id   7f410b08ac922b1a97b68179a36ff928
#
_cell.length_a   1.000
_cell.length_b   1.000
_cell.length_c   1.000
_cell.angle_alpha   90.00
_cell.angle_beta   90.00
_cell.angle_gamma   90.00
#
_symmetry.space_group_name_H-M   'P 1'
#
loop_
_entity.id
_entity.type
_entity.pdbx_description
1 polymer ?
#
loop_
_entity_poly.entity_id
_entity_poly.type
_entity_poly.pdbx_seq_one_letter_code
_entity_poly.pdbx_strand_id
1 'polypeptide(L)'
;MDLRPSGALNLKLIGPDKSISDVLSTGEVDAYFGARAPKAFFECEDVVRLFPNYRAEERAYFERTGIYPIMHTMVMPEAFHEANPWAAEALFKALSEAKKWAIEQMRFSGAQRYMLPWLFDDIDEMDVLFNGDPCPYGIEPNRLT
;
A
#
# COMPACT_ATOMS: atom_id res chain seq x y z
N MET A 1 13.56 -18.73 9.68
CA MET A 1 14.27 -17.89 8.72
C MET A 1 14.77 -16.66 9.46
N ASP A 2 16.08 -16.44 9.51
CA ASP A 2 16.66 -15.27 10.18
C ASP A 2 16.61 -14.10 9.16
N LEU A 3 15.74 -13.13 9.44
CA LEU A 3 15.53 -11.95 8.57
C LEU A 3 16.43 -10.77 8.96
N ARG A 4 17.48 -11.00 9.75
CA ARG A 4 18.40 -9.91 10.10
C ARG A 4 19.15 -9.43 8.87
N PRO A 5 19.07 -8.12 8.54
CA PRO A 5 19.81 -7.59 7.41
C PRO A 5 21.33 -7.75 7.64
N SER A 6 22.03 -8.11 6.56
CA SER A 6 23.49 -8.13 6.55
C SER A 6 23.99 -6.69 6.55
N GLY A 7 24.75 -6.29 7.56
CA GLY A 7 25.35 -4.96 7.62
C GLY A 7 25.42 -4.37 9.03
N ALA A 8 25.95 -3.17 9.17
CA ALA A 8 26.18 -2.47 10.44
C ALA A 8 24.89 -1.84 11.04
N LEU A 9 23.73 -2.47 10.84
CA LEU A 9 22.49 -2.00 11.45
C LEU A 9 22.40 -2.46 12.90
N ASN A 10 22.24 -1.50 13.80
CA ASN A 10 21.99 -1.79 15.20
C ASN A 10 20.52 -2.18 15.38
N LEU A 11 20.23 -3.50 15.34
CA LEU A 11 18.90 -4.03 15.51
C LEU A 11 18.64 -4.38 16.98
N LYS A 12 17.60 -3.76 17.53
CA LYS A 12 17.09 -4.08 18.87
C LYS A 12 15.69 -4.66 18.74
N LEU A 13 15.47 -5.87 19.22
CA LEU A 13 14.14 -6.46 19.27
C LEU A 13 13.34 -5.84 20.42
N ILE A 14 12.09 -5.53 20.15
CA ILE A 14 11.12 -5.17 21.17
C ILE A 14 10.82 -6.44 21.99
N GLY A 15 10.81 -6.32 23.33
CA GLY A 15 10.47 -7.43 24.20
C GLY A 15 9.04 -7.95 23.96
N PRO A 16 8.77 -9.22 24.33
CA PRO A 16 7.47 -9.85 24.06
C PRO A 16 6.29 -9.17 24.75
N ASP A 17 6.56 -8.41 25.82
CA ASP A 17 5.54 -7.73 26.62
C ASP A 17 5.25 -6.29 26.16
N LYS A 18 5.91 -5.82 25.09
CA LYS A 18 5.73 -4.47 24.53
C LYS A 18 5.21 -4.52 23.12
N SER A 19 4.32 -3.61 22.81
CA SER A 19 3.89 -3.32 21.43
C SER A 19 4.65 -2.15 20.84
N ILE A 20 4.57 -1.98 19.52
CA ILE A 20 5.08 -0.79 18.82
C ILE A 20 4.43 0.49 19.35
N SER A 21 3.15 0.43 19.72
CA SER A 21 2.44 1.58 20.29
C SER A 21 3.00 1.99 21.64
N ASP A 22 3.39 1.02 22.48
CA ASP A 22 3.96 1.32 23.82
C ASP A 22 5.29 2.03 23.70
N VAL A 23 6.20 1.52 22.86
CA VAL A 23 7.53 2.11 22.71
C VAL A 23 7.53 3.44 22.00
N LEU A 24 6.53 3.67 21.12
CA LEU A 24 6.35 4.95 20.44
C LEU A 24 5.75 6.01 21.38
N SER A 25 4.71 5.66 22.15
CA SER A 25 4.06 6.60 23.08
C SER A 25 4.95 7.00 24.26
N THR A 26 5.90 6.13 24.64
CA THR A 26 6.86 6.43 25.73
C THR A 26 8.13 7.13 25.24
N GLY A 27 8.28 7.35 23.91
CA GLY A 27 9.49 7.93 23.33
C GLY A 27 10.72 6.99 23.38
N GLU A 28 10.50 5.69 23.57
CA GLU A 28 11.61 4.70 23.48
C GLU A 28 12.08 4.53 22.03
N VAL A 29 11.21 4.83 21.06
CA VAL A 29 11.55 5.00 19.65
C VAL A 29 11.03 6.35 19.14
N ASP A 30 11.82 7.00 18.29
CA ASP A 30 11.52 8.34 17.76
C ASP A 30 10.55 8.32 16.58
N ALA A 31 10.47 7.22 15.85
CA ALA A 31 9.63 7.10 14.67
C ALA A 31 9.20 5.66 14.39
N TYR A 32 8.07 5.53 13.71
CA TYR A 32 7.54 4.27 13.22
C TYR A 32 7.32 4.35 11.71
N PHE A 33 7.76 3.33 11.01
CA PHE A 33 7.46 3.10 9.61
C PHE A 33 6.77 1.76 9.44
N GLY A 34 5.57 1.77 8.85
CA GLY A 34 4.77 0.55 8.67
C GLY A 34 3.48 0.79 7.91
N ALA A 35 2.86 -0.31 7.47
CA ALA A 35 1.67 -0.29 6.63
C ALA A 35 0.38 0.14 7.37
N ARG A 36 0.37 0.10 8.69
CA ARG A 36 -0.81 0.45 9.50
C ARG A 36 -0.42 1.47 10.55
N ALA A 37 -1.27 2.49 10.76
CA ALA A 37 -1.09 3.40 11.86
C ALA A 37 -1.14 2.64 13.20
N PRO A 38 -0.14 2.80 14.07
CA PRO A 38 -0.16 2.19 15.41
C PRO A 38 -1.25 2.83 16.27
N LYS A 39 -1.70 2.12 17.31
CA LYS A 39 -2.74 2.62 18.23
C LYS A 39 -2.34 3.96 18.87
N ALA A 40 -1.05 4.13 19.20
CA ALA A 40 -0.50 5.37 19.74
C ALA A 40 -0.79 6.60 18.87
N PHE A 41 -0.88 6.46 17.54
CA PHE A 41 -1.23 7.56 16.64
C PHE A 41 -2.63 8.15 16.91
N PHE A 42 -3.54 7.35 17.43
CA PHE A 42 -4.92 7.78 17.72
C PHE A 42 -5.12 8.19 19.18
N GLU A 43 -4.20 7.83 20.08
CA GLU A 43 -4.36 7.98 21.52
C GLU A 43 -3.33 8.93 22.17
N CYS A 44 -2.23 9.23 21.46
CA CYS A 44 -1.16 10.08 21.97
C CYS A 44 -1.00 11.32 21.09
N GLU A 45 -1.17 12.49 21.67
CA GLU A 45 -1.09 13.79 20.95
C GLU A 45 0.30 14.07 20.39
N ASP A 46 1.35 13.52 21.02
CA ASP A 46 2.75 13.67 20.59
C ASP A 46 3.11 12.79 19.39
N VAL A 47 2.25 11.80 19.05
CA VAL A 47 2.47 10.90 17.92
C VAL A 47 1.77 11.44 16.69
N VAL A 48 2.52 12.12 15.84
CA VAL A 48 2.00 12.82 14.67
C VAL A 48 2.56 12.25 13.36
N ARG A 49 1.94 12.58 12.24
CA ARG A 49 2.48 12.24 10.93
C ARG A 49 3.76 13.04 10.66
N LEU A 50 4.79 12.37 10.14
CA LEU A 50 6.03 13.01 9.67
C LEU A 50 5.74 14.04 8.56
N PHE A 51 4.81 13.71 7.66
CA PHE A 51 4.33 14.61 6.62
C PHE A 51 2.85 14.96 6.90
N PRO A 52 2.56 16.11 7.50
CA PRO A 52 1.17 16.51 7.81
C PRO A 52 0.28 16.55 6.56
N ASN A 53 0.81 17.09 5.45
CA ASN A 53 0.13 17.12 4.16
C ASN A 53 0.62 15.99 3.24
N TYR A 54 0.51 14.74 3.72
CA TYR A 54 1.02 13.56 3.01
C TYR A 54 0.47 13.42 1.59
N ARG A 55 -0.80 13.80 1.32
CA ARG A 55 -1.40 13.72 -0.02
C ARG A 55 -0.63 14.56 -1.04
N ALA A 56 -0.23 15.78 -0.69
CA ALA A 56 0.57 16.63 -1.57
C ALA A 56 1.99 16.09 -1.77
N GLU A 57 2.61 15.56 -0.71
CA GLU A 57 3.94 14.97 -0.79
C GLU A 57 3.97 13.70 -1.65
N GLU A 58 2.99 12.80 -1.47
CA GLU A 58 2.85 11.57 -2.25
C GLU A 58 2.58 11.88 -3.73
N ARG A 59 1.74 12.88 -4.00
CA ARG A 59 1.46 13.35 -5.37
C ARG A 59 2.75 13.89 -6.03
N ALA A 60 3.46 14.79 -5.37
CA ALA A 60 4.72 15.34 -5.88
C ALA A 60 5.79 14.26 -6.09
N TYR A 61 5.83 13.25 -5.22
CA TYR A 61 6.70 12.08 -5.38
C TYR A 61 6.34 11.32 -6.65
N PHE A 62 5.08 10.99 -6.86
CA PHE A 62 4.63 10.27 -8.04
C PHE A 62 4.87 11.08 -9.33
N GLU A 63 4.52 12.35 -9.36
CA GLU A 63 4.76 13.24 -10.52
C GLU A 63 6.24 13.30 -10.92
N ARG A 64 7.15 13.24 -9.94
CA ARG A 64 8.59 13.26 -10.17
C ARG A 64 9.16 11.91 -10.58
N THR A 65 8.64 10.81 -10.04
CA THR A 65 9.27 9.48 -10.16
C THR A 65 8.50 8.50 -11.02
N GLY A 66 7.19 8.70 -11.20
CA GLY A 66 6.28 7.71 -11.79
C GLY A 66 6.09 6.45 -10.92
N ILE A 67 6.56 6.47 -9.67
CA ILE A 67 6.50 5.30 -8.78
C ILE A 67 5.32 5.44 -7.81
N TYR A 68 4.40 4.50 -7.90
CA TYR A 68 3.40 4.24 -6.85
C TYR A 68 3.81 2.95 -6.12
N PRO A 69 4.20 3.01 -4.83
CA PRO A 69 4.81 1.87 -4.14
C PRO A 69 3.91 0.64 -4.11
N ILE A 70 4.47 -0.51 -4.49
CA ILE A 70 3.76 -1.79 -4.44
C ILE A 70 3.68 -2.25 -2.98
N MET A 71 2.45 -2.42 -2.48
CA MET A 71 2.21 -2.88 -1.10
C MET A 71 2.05 -4.40 -1.00
N HIS A 72 1.55 -5.05 -2.05
CA HIS A 72 1.26 -6.48 -2.07
C HIS A 72 1.62 -7.10 -3.41
N THR A 73 2.10 -8.33 -3.36
CA THR A 73 2.32 -9.16 -4.55
C THR A 73 1.59 -10.48 -4.39
N MET A 74 1.07 -11.01 -5.51
CA MET A 74 0.56 -12.37 -5.55
C MET A 74 1.73 -13.32 -5.72
N VAL A 75 1.81 -14.35 -4.89
CA VAL A 75 2.85 -15.37 -4.95
C VAL A 75 2.23 -16.76 -5.12
N MET A 76 2.95 -17.64 -5.78
CA MET A 76 2.54 -19.00 -6.07
C MET A 76 3.71 -19.94 -5.79
N PRO A 77 3.51 -21.10 -5.12
CA PRO A 77 4.56 -22.09 -4.96
C PRO A 77 5.06 -22.59 -6.33
N GLU A 78 6.38 -22.70 -6.50
CA GLU A 78 7.00 -23.13 -7.75
C GLU A 78 6.47 -24.48 -8.21
N ALA A 79 6.43 -25.48 -7.33
CA ALA A 79 5.91 -26.81 -7.64
C ALA A 79 4.44 -26.80 -8.12
N PHE A 80 3.62 -25.84 -7.62
CA PHE A 80 2.25 -25.67 -8.11
C PHE A 80 2.25 -25.10 -9.53
N HIS A 81 3.10 -24.10 -9.78
CA HIS A 81 3.23 -23.48 -11.11
C HIS A 81 3.75 -24.49 -12.15
N GLU A 82 4.75 -25.30 -11.81
CA GLU A 82 5.27 -26.35 -12.69
C GLU A 82 4.20 -27.39 -13.05
N ALA A 83 3.39 -27.80 -12.08
CA ALA A 83 2.26 -28.72 -12.30
C ALA A 83 1.09 -28.08 -13.06
N ASN A 84 0.94 -26.75 -13.00
CA ASN A 84 -0.19 -26.01 -13.55
C ASN A 84 0.28 -24.71 -14.23
N PRO A 85 1.02 -24.73 -15.32
CA PRO A 85 1.61 -23.54 -15.96
C PRO A 85 0.58 -22.48 -16.38
N TRP A 86 -0.64 -22.89 -16.67
CA TRP A 86 -1.76 -22.03 -17.04
C TRP A 86 -2.30 -21.16 -15.90
N ALA A 87 -2.04 -21.57 -14.63
CA ALA A 87 -2.69 -20.98 -13.46
C ALA A 87 -2.26 -19.53 -13.21
N ALA A 88 -0.99 -19.19 -13.45
CA ALA A 88 -0.49 -17.84 -13.26
C ALA A 88 -1.17 -16.85 -14.23
N GLU A 89 -1.28 -17.20 -15.49
CA GLU A 89 -1.93 -16.37 -16.51
C GLU A 89 -3.43 -16.24 -16.25
N ALA A 90 -4.10 -17.35 -15.92
CA ALA A 90 -5.52 -17.35 -15.59
C ALA A 90 -5.83 -16.47 -14.38
N LEU A 91 -4.99 -16.53 -13.32
CA LEU A 91 -5.14 -15.72 -12.13
C LEU A 91 -4.89 -14.23 -12.42
N PHE A 92 -3.85 -13.92 -13.19
CA PHE A 92 -3.56 -12.54 -13.61
C PHE A 92 -4.75 -11.93 -14.38
N LYS A 93 -5.32 -12.67 -15.33
CA LYS A 93 -6.49 -12.24 -16.09
C LYS A 93 -7.70 -12.01 -15.18
N ALA A 94 -8.03 -12.98 -14.31
CA ALA A 94 -9.16 -12.89 -13.41
C ALA A 94 -9.05 -11.69 -12.45
N LEU A 95 -7.85 -11.45 -11.88
CA LEU A 95 -7.61 -10.30 -11.01
C LEU A 95 -7.67 -8.97 -11.78
N SER A 96 -7.18 -8.93 -13.02
CA SER A 96 -7.26 -7.74 -13.86
C SER A 96 -8.69 -7.39 -14.22
N GLU A 97 -9.52 -8.38 -14.56
CA GLU A 97 -10.95 -8.19 -14.82
C GLU A 97 -11.70 -7.74 -13.56
N ALA A 98 -11.40 -8.36 -12.41
CA ALA A 98 -11.99 -7.97 -11.13
C ALA A 98 -11.65 -6.52 -10.75
N LYS A 99 -10.38 -6.09 -10.94
CA LYS A 99 -9.97 -4.70 -10.72
C LYS A 99 -10.72 -3.74 -11.62
N LYS A 100 -10.77 -4.03 -12.92
CA LYS A 100 -11.52 -3.20 -13.88
C LYS A 100 -12.96 -3.04 -13.45
N TRP A 101 -13.63 -4.15 -13.13
CA TRP A 101 -15.00 -4.13 -12.64
C TRP A 101 -15.14 -3.29 -11.36
N ALA A 102 -14.22 -3.41 -10.39
CA ALA A 102 -14.26 -2.64 -9.15
C ALA A 102 -14.15 -1.12 -9.40
N ILE A 103 -13.25 -0.68 -10.30
CA ILE A 103 -13.12 0.72 -10.69
C ILE A 103 -14.40 1.23 -11.35
N GLU A 104 -15.00 0.45 -12.27
CA GLU A 104 -16.26 0.78 -12.92
C GLU A 104 -17.41 0.91 -11.88
N GLN A 105 -17.43 0.05 -10.85
CA GLN A 105 -18.44 0.13 -9.79
C GLN A 105 -18.28 1.38 -8.90
N MET A 106 -17.08 1.86 -8.68
CA MET A 106 -16.85 3.12 -7.96
C MET A 106 -17.41 4.32 -8.74
N ARG A 107 -17.33 4.29 -10.07
CA ARG A 107 -17.83 5.34 -10.96
C ARG A 107 -19.35 5.29 -11.18
N PHE A 108 -20.00 4.20 -10.77
CA PHE A 108 -21.42 4.02 -11.00
C PHE A 108 -22.25 4.92 -10.08
N SER A 109 -22.90 5.93 -10.65
CA SER A 109 -23.70 6.93 -9.94
C SER A 109 -25.17 6.55 -9.72
N GLY A 110 -25.64 5.46 -10.32
CA GLY A 110 -27.05 5.03 -10.25
C GLY A 110 -27.50 4.52 -8.87
N ALA A 111 -26.55 4.11 -8.02
CA ALA A 111 -26.76 3.81 -6.60
C ALA A 111 -25.47 4.10 -5.86
N GLN A 112 -25.52 4.97 -4.85
CA GLN A 112 -24.35 5.29 -4.04
C GLN A 112 -23.97 4.06 -3.20
N ARG A 113 -22.92 3.37 -3.61
CA ARG A 113 -22.42 2.15 -2.95
C ARG A 113 -21.41 2.48 -1.84
N TYR A 114 -20.77 3.63 -1.91
CA TYR A 114 -19.75 4.09 -0.97
C TYR A 114 -20.20 5.40 -0.37
N MET A 115 -20.22 5.48 0.96
CA MET A 115 -20.62 6.69 1.68
C MET A 115 -19.43 7.65 1.86
N LEU A 116 -18.80 8.02 0.72
CA LEU A 116 -17.66 8.94 0.67
C LEU A 116 -18.09 10.21 -0.07
N PRO A 117 -18.25 11.36 0.63
CA PRO A 117 -18.79 12.58 0.03
C PRO A 117 -18.00 13.10 -1.19
N TRP A 118 -16.68 12.89 -1.18
CA TRP A 118 -15.76 13.40 -2.20
C TRP A 118 -15.25 12.30 -3.15
N LEU A 119 -15.94 11.16 -3.23
CA LEU A 119 -15.50 10.02 -4.04
C LEU A 119 -15.30 10.38 -5.51
N PHE A 120 -16.20 11.18 -6.10
CA PHE A 120 -16.09 11.55 -7.51
C PHE A 120 -14.91 12.49 -7.76
N ASP A 121 -14.66 13.45 -6.87
CA ASP A 121 -13.49 14.32 -6.95
C ASP A 121 -12.18 13.51 -6.83
N ASP A 122 -12.15 12.51 -5.93
CA ASP A 122 -11.02 11.60 -5.78
C ASP A 122 -10.82 10.71 -7.02
N ILE A 123 -11.90 10.27 -7.68
CA ILE A 123 -11.84 9.51 -8.92
C ILE A 123 -11.32 10.39 -10.07
N ASP A 124 -11.79 11.62 -10.19
CA ASP A 124 -11.34 12.57 -11.21
C ASP A 124 -9.84 12.90 -11.02
N GLU A 125 -9.38 13.10 -9.79
CA GLU A 125 -7.97 13.27 -9.48
C GLU A 125 -7.15 12.02 -9.84
N MET A 126 -7.66 10.83 -9.54
CA MET A 126 -7.03 9.56 -9.91
C MET A 126 -6.90 9.41 -11.43
N ASP A 127 -7.93 9.83 -12.20
CA ASP A 127 -7.88 9.79 -13.65
C ASP A 127 -6.80 10.72 -14.22
N VAL A 128 -6.69 11.92 -13.68
CA VAL A 128 -5.68 12.89 -14.11
C VAL A 128 -4.26 12.43 -13.75
N LEU A 129 -4.06 11.96 -12.51
CA LEU A 129 -2.73 11.63 -11.99
C LEU A 129 -2.22 10.26 -12.48
N PHE A 130 -3.08 9.26 -12.54
CA PHE A 130 -2.73 7.86 -12.79
C PHE A 130 -3.30 7.32 -14.11
N ASN A 131 -3.89 8.17 -14.94
CA ASN A 131 -4.59 7.72 -16.14
C ASN A 131 -5.66 6.65 -15.85
N GLY A 132 -6.36 6.80 -14.73
CA GLY A 132 -7.46 5.94 -14.30
C GLY A 132 -7.07 4.64 -13.59
N ASP A 133 -5.77 4.32 -13.47
CA ASP A 133 -5.29 3.11 -12.80
C ASP A 133 -4.06 3.39 -11.92
N PRO A 134 -4.22 3.67 -10.62
CA PRO A 134 -3.11 3.93 -9.71
C PRO A 134 -2.26 2.69 -9.40
N CYS A 135 -2.78 1.49 -9.68
CA CYS A 135 -2.13 0.22 -9.34
C CYS A 135 -2.09 -0.72 -10.56
N PRO A 136 -1.39 -0.36 -11.64
CA PRO A 136 -1.34 -1.22 -12.83
C PRO A 136 -0.66 -2.56 -12.50
N TYR A 137 -1.25 -3.65 -13.00
CA TYR A 137 -0.70 -4.99 -12.80
C TYR A 137 0.35 -5.34 -13.85
N GLY A 138 1.30 -6.18 -13.46
CA GLY A 138 2.35 -6.69 -14.33
C GLY A 138 3.72 -6.04 -14.11
N ILE A 139 4.75 -6.63 -14.69
CA ILE A 139 6.15 -6.23 -14.50
C ILE A 139 6.44 -4.91 -15.23
N GLU A 140 5.99 -4.78 -16.48
CA GLU A 140 6.36 -3.63 -17.32
C GLU A 140 5.94 -2.27 -16.72
N PRO A 141 4.68 -2.07 -16.28
CA PRO A 141 4.28 -0.80 -15.67
C PRO A 141 4.92 -0.55 -14.30
N ASN A 142 5.47 -1.58 -13.66
CA ASN A 142 6.06 -1.51 -12.31
C ASN A 142 7.59 -1.69 -12.32
N ARG A 143 8.23 -1.62 -13.48
CA ARG A 143 9.66 -1.90 -13.63
C ARG A 143 10.58 -0.97 -12.82
N LEU A 144 10.12 0.23 -12.48
CA LEU A 144 10.86 1.20 -11.68
C LEU A 144 10.69 1.00 -10.16
N THR A 145 9.70 0.20 -9.75
CA THR A 145 9.42 -0.11 -8.34
C THR A 145 10.17 -1.34 -7.89
#